data_0af3b977a6a1fea96b7210a3ad425682
#
_entry.id   0af3b977a6a1fea96b7210a3ad425682
#
_cell.length_a   1.000
_cell.length_b   1.000
_cell.length_c   1.000
_cell.angle_alpha   90.00
_cell.angle_beta   90.00
_cell.angle_gamma   90.00
#
_symmetry.space_group_name_H-M   'P 1'
#
loop_
_entity.id
_entity.type
_entity.pdbx_description
1 polymer ?
#
loop_
_entity_poly.entity_id
_entity_poly.type
_entity_poly.pdbx_seq_one_letter_code
_entity_poly.pdbx_strand_id
1 'polypeptide(L)'
;MVGMGMKFAKLTVTILIIINVISVVGLLVTGYSYVLSPINWPYLSLMGYFFPVFLFANGFFLALWVFVNWRYLLIPVIGFIAAYQPLSLYCPFFTSSSSVDEALENSSQTKLTILSYNTYDWGKYDNSDENSKENVIEYIASQKPDIICLQESPLDNKTMEIIKDYMPEMKYHTSIRNADDDKHGVILSFLSKYPIDKEQNLNIPSKSNAAGAIWVDVNGKKLLVVNCHLETQSLSISEKEGFSRLVHGVANGDVEKDSMKSGSKFYLKKLSASAQKRAPQAEKVSEFIKDNSSTSAIICGDFNDIPLSYTHHIISDGLKDCYQERGRGFGFSYCHNAMRVRIDYILCTPDINPIKCWVDDEIKLSDHYPIISHCLLENKEKK
;
A
#
# COMPACT_ATOMS: atom_id res chain seq x y z
N MET A 1 56.68 -1.90 12.52
CA MET A 1 55.32 -1.53 12.98
C MET A 1 54.54 -0.76 11.92
N VAL A 2 55.07 0.27 11.25
CA VAL A 2 54.34 1.09 10.24
C VAL A 2 53.81 0.26 9.05
N GLY A 3 54.59 -0.68 8.50
CA GLY A 3 54.18 -1.48 7.35
C GLY A 3 53.04 -2.50 7.66
N MET A 4 52.93 -2.93 8.91
CA MET A 4 51.86 -3.86 9.35
C MET A 4 50.52 -3.10 9.53
N GLY A 5 50.59 -1.84 10.06
CA GLY A 5 49.40 -0.98 10.18
C GLY A 5 48.79 -0.62 8.80
N MET A 6 49.64 -0.33 7.80
CA MET A 6 49.16 -0.02 6.44
C MET A 6 48.54 -1.23 5.74
N LYS A 7 49.04 -2.47 5.99
CA LYS A 7 48.44 -3.69 5.44
C LYS A 7 47.06 -3.96 6.11
N PHE A 8 46.95 -3.76 7.41
CA PHE A 8 45.68 -3.89 8.13
C PHE A 8 44.62 -2.89 7.63
N ALA A 9 44.99 -1.61 7.47
CA ALA A 9 44.07 -0.58 6.94
C ALA A 9 43.59 -0.91 5.51
N LYS A 10 44.47 -1.39 4.64
CA LYS A 10 44.10 -1.81 3.29
C LYS A 10 43.15 -3.02 3.33
N LEU A 11 43.42 -4.01 4.18
CA LEU A 11 42.53 -5.17 4.32
C LEU A 11 41.13 -4.78 4.82
N THR A 12 41.04 -3.90 5.82
CA THR A 12 39.77 -3.42 6.35
C THR A 12 38.98 -2.70 5.26
N VAL A 13 39.58 -1.80 4.50
CA VAL A 13 38.91 -1.11 3.39
C VAL A 13 38.42 -2.09 2.33
N THR A 14 39.23 -3.10 1.99
CA THR A 14 38.81 -4.16 1.02
C THR A 14 37.59 -4.93 1.52
N ILE A 15 37.55 -5.31 2.80
CA ILE A 15 36.40 -5.99 3.40
C ILE A 15 35.15 -5.11 3.36
N LEU A 16 35.28 -3.82 3.69
CA LEU A 16 34.16 -2.88 3.63
C LEU A 16 33.63 -2.71 2.21
N ILE A 17 34.49 -2.67 1.19
CA ILE A 17 34.08 -2.64 -0.21
C ILE A 17 33.26 -3.88 -0.56
N ILE A 18 33.74 -5.07 -0.18
CA ILE A 18 33.03 -6.33 -0.46
C ILE A 18 31.65 -6.33 0.21
N ILE A 19 31.56 -5.94 1.46
CA ILE A 19 30.28 -5.85 2.20
C ILE A 19 29.34 -4.85 1.53
N ASN A 20 29.84 -3.69 1.10
CA ASN A 20 29.02 -2.71 0.40
C ASN A 20 28.52 -3.23 -0.95
N VAL A 21 29.35 -3.90 -1.75
CA VAL A 21 28.93 -4.52 -3.01
C VAL A 21 27.84 -5.58 -2.75
N ILE A 22 28.00 -6.43 -1.74
CA ILE A 22 26.96 -7.39 -1.32
C ILE A 22 25.68 -6.66 -0.92
N SER A 23 25.79 -5.54 -0.20
CA SER A 23 24.64 -4.71 0.19
C SER A 23 23.92 -4.09 -1.02
N VAL A 24 24.66 -3.65 -2.05
CA VAL A 24 24.07 -3.16 -3.31
C VAL A 24 23.34 -4.29 -4.04
N VAL A 25 23.95 -5.46 -4.16
CA VAL A 25 23.27 -6.64 -4.76
C VAL A 25 22.02 -6.99 -3.97
N GLY A 26 22.09 -6.98 -2.63
CA GLY A 26 20.93 -7.18 -1.77
C GLY A 26 19.83 -6.16 -2.00
N LEU A 27 20.17 -4.87 -2.15
CA LEU A 27 19.23 -3.80 -2.46
C LEU A 27 18.48 -4.06 -3.79
N LEU A 28 19.21 -4.45 -4.82
CA LEU A 28 18.61 -4.74 -6.14
C LEU A 28 17.75 -6.00 -6.11
N VAL A 29 18.25 -7.09 -5.54
CA VAL A 29 17.51 -8.36 -5.44
C VAL A 29 16.20 -8.17 -4.66
N THR A 30 16.26 -7.48 -3.52
CA THR A 30 15.06 -7.23 -2.70
C THR A 30 14.14 -6.20 -3.35
N GLY A 31 14.69 -5.18 -3.99
CA GLY A 31 13.92 -4.14 -4.68
C GLY A 31 13.12 -4.66 -5.86
N TYR A 32 13.69 -5.58 -6.65
CA TYR A 32 13.04 -6.13 -7.86
C TYR A 32 12.41 -7.51 -7.66
N SER A 33 12.32 -8.00 -6.43
CA SER A 33 11.71 -9.31 -6.13
C SER A 33 10.21 -9.39 -6.47
N TYR A 34 9.54 -8.27 -6.62
CA TYR A 34 8.13 -8.18 -6.96
C TYR A 34 7.77 -8.79 -8.33
N VAL A 35 8.73 -8.98 -9.22
CA VAL A 35 8.49 -9.67 -10.52
C VAL A 35 8.34 -11.19 -10.36
N LEU A 36 8.69 -11.74 -9.19
CA LEU A 36 8.66 -13.17 -8.93
C LEU A 36 7.28 -13.60 -8.44
N SER A 37 6.58 -14.43 -9.23
CA SER A 37 5.30 -15.00 -8.82
C SER A 37 5.46 -15.86 -7.55
N PRO A 38 4.64 -15.63 -6.50
CA PRO A 38 4.65 -16.45 -5.27
C PRO A 38 4.29 -17.91 -5.50
N ILE A 39 3.59 -18.21 -6.58
CA ILE A 39 3.25 -19.59 -6.97
C ILE A 39 4.50 -20.36 -7.32
N ASN A 40 5.39 -19.76 -8.11
CA ASN A 40 6.63 -20.41 -8.58
C ASN A 40 7.80 -20.20 -7.61
N TRP A 41 7.84 -19.07 -6.92
CA TRP A 41 8.93 -18.63 -6.04
C TRP A 41 8.44 -18.20 -4.65
N PRO A 42 7.87 -19.14 -3.85
CA PRO A 42 7.13 -18.84 -2.62
C PRO A 42 7.86 -17.97 -1.60
N TYR A 43 9.17 -18.19 -1.45
CA TYR A 43 10.00 -17.45 -0.48
C TYR A 43 10.79 -16.30 -1.10
N LEU A 44 11.20 -16.42 -2.37
CA LEU A 44 11.95 -15.36 -3.04
C LEU A 44 11.06 -14.13 -3.36
N SER A 45 9.77 -14.35 -3.63
CA SER A 45 8.80 -13.27 -3.79
C SER A 45 8.62 -12.40 -2.54
N LEU A 46 8.98 -12.91 -1.36
CA LEU A 46 8.94 -12.17 -0.09
C LEU A 46 10.18 -11.31 0.16
N MET A 47 11.18 -11.35 -0.72
CA MET A 47 12.43 -10.60 -0.50
C MET A 47 12.20 -9.08 -0.39
N GLY A 48 11.14 -8.54 -0.97
CA GLY A 48 10.74 -7.13 -0.85
C GLY A 48 10.59 -6.65 0.60
N TYR A 49 10.21 -7.53 1.53
CA TYR A 49 10.14 -7.22 2.96
C TYR A 49 11.51 -6.89 3.58
N PHE A 50 12.60 -7.35 2.97
CA PHE A 50 13.97 -7.07 3.41
C PHE A 50 14.60 -5.84 2.74
N PHE A 51 13.89 -5.20 1.81
CA PHE A 51 14.39 -4.01 1.10
C PHE A 51 14.85 -2.90 2.05
N PRO A 52 14.13 -2.56 3.16
CA PRO A 52 14.57 -1.53 4.10
C PRO A 52 15.94 -1.81 4.71
N VAL A 53 16.28 -3.07 4.97
CA VAL A 53 17.57 -3.45 5.56
C VAL A 53 18.72 -3.04 4.64
N PHE A 54 18.60 -3.36 3.36
CA PHE A 54 19.62 -3.02 2.37
C PHE A 54 19.60 -1.53 1.99
N LEU A 55 18.42 -0.89 2.05
CA LEU A 55 18.28 0.55 1.89
C LEU A 55 19.09 1.30 2.95
N PHE A 56 18.88 0.99 4.22
CA PHE A 56 19.61 1.61 5.32
C PHE A 56 21.10 1.24 5.33
N ALA A 57 21.46 -0.01 4.99
CA ALA A 57 22.85 -0.42 4.88
C ALA A 57 23.59 0.38 3.79
N ASN A 58 23.00 0.58 2.62
CA ASN A 58 23.61 1.41 1.56
C ASN A 58 23.66 2.89 1.94
N GLY A 59 22.65 3.41 2.67
CA GLY A 59 22.70 4.75 3.25
C GLY A 59 23.84 4.92 4.24
N PHE A 60 24.09 3.92 5.10
CA PHE A 60 25.25 3.89 5.99
C PHE A 60 26.58 3.90 5.21
N PHE A 61 26.72 3.07 4.17
CA PHE A 61 27.92 3.06 3.36
C PHE A 61 28.12 4.37 2.60
N LEU A 62 27.04 5.01 2.14
CA LEU A 62 27.12 6.34 1.54
C LEU A 62 27.75 7.34 2.51
N ALA A 63 27.28 7.39 3.75
CA ALA A 63 27.85 8.24 4.79
C ALA A 63 29.30 7.83 5.15
N LEU A 64 29.56 6.55 5.31
CA LEU A 64 30.90 6.04 5.67
C LEU A 64 31.97 6.44 4.66
N TRP A 65 31.69 6.32 3.37
CA TRP A 65 32.68 6.60 2.32
C TRP A 65 33.01 8.07 2.20
N VAL A 66 32.15 9.00 2.62
CA VAL A 66 32.49 10.43 2.73
C VAL A 66 33.69 10.64 3.63
N PHE A 67 33.78 9.90 4.75
CA PHE A 67 34.83 10.06 5.75
C PHE A 67 36.04 9.17 5.49
N VAL A 68 35.87 7.98 4.92
CA VAL A 68 36.95 7.02 4.74
C VAL A 68 37.69 7.24 3.39
N ASN A 69 36.93 7.25 2.29
CA ASN A 69 37.48 7.52 0.95
C ASN A 69 36.32 7.77 -0.04
N TRP A 70 36.16 9.03 -0.43
CA TRP A 70 35.08 9.48 -1.30
C TRP A 70 34.99 8.75 -2.67
N ARG A 71 36.09 8.13 -3.15
CA ARG A 71 36.10 7.39 -4.43
C ARG A 71 35.16 6.17 -4.37
N TYR A 72 34.95 5.60 -3.21
CA TYR A 72 34.06 4.44 -3.04
C TYR A 72 32.58 4.81 -2.88
N LEU A 73 32.25 6.11 -2.81
CA LEU A 73 30.88 6.62 -2.90
C LEU A 73 30.15 6.13 -4.16
N LEU A 74 30.90 5.91 -5.25
CA LEU A 74 30.31 5.41 -6.51
C LEU A 74 29.58 4.08 -6.33
N ILE A 75 29.96 3.24 -5.36
CA ILE A 75 29.35 1.92 -5.15
C ILE A 75 27.89 2.08 -4.71
N PRO A 76 27.55 2.70 -3.56
CA PRO A 76 26.18 2.87 -3.14
C PRO A 76 25.40 3.85 -4.05
N VAL A 77 26.05 4.86 -4.66
CA VAL A 77 25.39 5.78 -5.61
C VAL A 77 24.88 5.03 -6.84
N ILE A 78 25.69 4.16 -7.45
CA ILE A 78 25.25 3.31 -8.57
C ILE A 78 24.12 2.39 -8.11
N GLY A 79 24.23 1.83 -6.89
CA GLY A 79 23.16 1.01 -6.29
C GLY A 79 21.83 1.77 -6.19
N PHE A 80 21.84 3.01 -5.68
CA PHE A 80 20.63 3.83 -5.60
C PHE A 80 20.06 4.25 -6.95
N ILE A 81 20.93 4.57 -7.92
CA ILE A 81 20.49 4.87 -9.28
C ILE A 81 19.82 3.64 -9.91
N ALA A 82 20.44 2.46 -9.78
CA ALA A 82 19.86 1.21 -10.29
C ALA A 82 18.59 0.78 -9.54
N ALA A 83 18.43 1.13 -8.26
CA ALA A 83 17.27 0.87 -7.44
C ALA A 83 16.25 2.03 -7.45
N TYR A 84 16.36 3.01 -8.38
CA TYR A 84 15.49 4.20 -8.38
C TYR A 84 14.00 3.85 -8.39
N GLN A 85 13.57 2.91 -9.25
CA GLN A 85 12.18 2.50 -9.35
C GLN A 85 11.65 1.87 -8.05
N PRO A 86 12.25 0.82 -7.47
CA PRO A 86 11.79 0.28 -6.20
C PRO A 86 11.89 1.30 -5.05
N LEU A 87 12.87 2.19 -5.08
CA LEU A 87 13.02 3.24 -4.08
C LEU A 87 11.85 4.25 -4.17
N SER A 88 11.53 4.74 -5.36
CA SER A 88 10.41 5.67 -5.58
C SER A 88 9.07 5.05 -5.21
N LEU A 89 8.90 3.74 -5.47
CA LEU A 89 7.69 3.01 -5.11
C LEU A 89 7.60 2.80 -3.59
N TYR A 90 8.70 2.45 -2.94
CA TYR A 90 8.75 2.18 -1.49
C TYR A 90 8.65 3.46 -0.65
N CYS A 91 9.39 4.50 -1.04
CA CYS A 91 9.48 5.76 -0.31
C CYS A 91 9.69 6.93 -1.28
N PRO A 92 8.63 7.51 -1.85
CA PRO A 92 8.76 8.67 -2.73
C PRO A 92 9.29 9.89 -1.99
N PHE A 93 10.32 10.56 -2.53
CA PHE A 93 10.96 11.72 -1.92
C PHE A 93 10.83 13.00 -2.75
N PHE A 94 10.58 12.88 -4.05
CA PHE A 94 10.69 13.98 -5.00
C PHE A 94 9.35 14.53 -5.48
N THR A 95 8.31 14.42 -4.66
CA THR A 95 7.01 14.95 -5.03
C THR A 95 6.97 16.47 -4.83
N SER A 96 6.76 17.21 -5.91
CA SER A 96 6.63 18.68 -5.85
C SER A 96 5.27 19.04 -5.22
N SER A 97 5.31 19.71 -4.08
CA SER A 97 4.12 20.24 -3.41
C SER A 97 3.71 21.66 -3.91
N SER A 98 4.53 22.31 -4.71
CA SER A 98 4.41 23.73 -5.00
C SER A 98 3.37 24.13 -6.06
N SER A 99 2.64 23.18 -6.64
CA SER A 99 1.67 23.46 -7.70
C SER A 99 0.26 22.90 -7.45
N VAL A 100 0.01 22.36 -6.24
CA VAL A 100 -1.27 21.65 -5.97
C VAL A 100 -2.43 22.64 -5.98
N ASP A 101 -2.34 23.73 -5.22
CA ASP A 101 -3.42 24.72 -5.14
C ASP A 101 -3.62 25.43 -6.48
N GLU A 102 -2.53 25.77 -7.17
CA GLU A 102 -2.55 26.40 -8.50
C GLU A 102 -3.09 25.44 -9.57
N ALA A 103 -2.75 24.16 -9.53
CA ALA A 103 -3.32 23.13 -10.42
C ALA A 103 -4.82 22.91 -10.14
N LEU A 104 -5.22 23.01 -8.86
CA LEU A 104 -6.62 22.90 -8.45
C LEU A 104 -7.46 24.12 -8.88
N GLU A 105 -6.90 25.32 -8.84
CA GLU A 105 -7.63 26.55 -9.17
C GLU A 105 -7.76 26.79 -10.67
N ASN A 106 -6.74 26.47 -11.45
CA ASN A 106 -6.65 26.82 -12.88
C ASN A 106 -7.09 25.72 -13.85
N SER A 107 -7.51 24.56 -13.35
CA SER A 107 -7.89 23.44 -14.21
C SER A 107 -9.35 23.50 -14.66
N SER A 108 -9.59 23.40 -15.98
CA SER A 108 -10.91 23.14 -16.55
C SER A 108 -11.37 21.67 -16.36
N GLN A 109 -10.55 20.84 -15.76
CA GLN A 109 -10.78 19.41 -15.51
C GLN A 109 -11.67 19.20 -14.28
N THR A 110 -12.34 18.06 -14.21
CA THR A 110 -13.13 17.70 -13.04
C THR A 110 -12.22 17.25 -11.91
N LYS A 111 -12.31 17.93 -10.77
CA LYS A 111 -11.60 17.55 -9.54
C LYS A 111 -12.35 16.44 -8.84
N LEU A 112 -11.62 15.43 -8.38
CA LEU A 112 -12.15 14.31 -7.61
C LEU A 112 -11.29 14.08 -6.37
N THR A 113 -11.94 13.98 -5.22
CA THR A 113 -11.34 13.52 -3.98
C THR A 113 -11.78 12.08 -3.74
N ILE A 114 -10.81 11.16 -3.75
CA ILE A 114 -11.01 9.73 -3.53
C ILE A 114 -10.48 9.39 -2.15
N LEU A 115 -11.28 8.68 -1.36
CA LEU A 115 -10.87 8.17 -0.06
C LEU A 115 -11.03 6.65 -0.04
N SER A 116 -9.98 5.93 0.37
CA SER A 116 -10.03 4.49 0.64
C SER A 116 -9.64 4.22 2.09
N TYR A 117 -10.43 3.40 2.79
CA TYR A 117 -10.23 3.15 4.21
C TYR A 117 -10.78 1.79 4.65
N ASN A 118 -9.92 0.94 5.18
CA ASN A 118 -10.33 -0.21 5.95
C ASN A 118 -10.66 0.24 7.38
N THR A 119 -11.96 0.25 7.73
CA THR A 119 -12.42 0.84 9.00
C THR A 119 -12.47 -0.14 10.16
N TYR A 120 -12.16 -1.43 9.93
CA TYR A 120 -12.28 -2.48 10.96
C TYR A 120 -13.66 -2.44 11.65
N ASP A 121 -14.71 -2.72 10.89
CA ASP A 121 -16.11 -2.68 11.34
C ASP A 121 -16.48 -1.35 12.05
N TRP A 122 -16.15 -0.24 11.38
CA TRP A 122 -16.44 1.11 11.86
C TRP A 122 -15.75 1.48 13.18
N GLY A 123 -14.47 1.15 13.30
CA GLY A 123 -13.66 1.54 14.44
C GLY A 123 -13.81 0.65 15.66
N LYS A 124 -14.36 -0.55 15.53
CA LYS A 124 -14.44 -1.52 16.64
C LYS A 124 -13.09 -2.10 17.05
N TYR A 125 -12.02 -1.59 16.47
CA TYR A 125 -10.64 -1.96 16.84
C TYR A 125 -10.33 -1.73 18.32
N ASP A 126 -10.79 -0.60 18.86
CA ASP A 126 -10.76 -0.32 20.28
C ASP A 126 -12.20 -0.41 20.85
N ASN A 127 -12.54 -1.53 21.47
CA ASN A 127 -13.86 -1.79 22.05
C ASN A 127 -14.26 -0.79 23.17
N SER A 128 -13.45 0.22 23.45
CA SER A 128 -13.65 1.19 24.52
C SER A 128 -14.53 2.38 24.12
N ASP A 129 -14.76 2.63 22.80
CA ASP A 129 -15.52 3.80 22.34
C ASP A 129 -16.87 3.38 21.74
N GLU A 130 -17.96 3.69 22.47
CA GLU A 130 -19.33 3.46 22.00
C GLU A 130 -19.70 4.31 20.75
N ASN A 131 -18.99 5.41 20.52
CA ASN A 131 -19.20 6.31 19.39
C ASN A 131 -18.21 6.09 18.23
N SER A 132 -17.47 4.99 18.23
CA SER A 132 -16.42 4.73 17.23
C SER A 132 -16.90 4.88 15.78
N LYS A 133 -18.11 4.38 15.45
CA LYS A 133 -18.72 4.50 14.14
C LYS A 133 -18.96 5.96 13.74
N GLU A 134 -19.54 6.76 14.63
CA GLU A 134 -19.82 8.16 14.39
C GLU A 134 -18.54 8.95 14.18
N ASN A 135 -17.52 8.72 15.02
CA ASN A 135 -16.21 9.34 14.90
C ASN A 135 -15.54 9.03 13.54
N VAL A 136 -15.63 7.79 13.06
CA VAL A 136 -15.13 7.40 11.73
C VAL A 136 -15.88 8.15 10.63
N ILE A 137 -17.21 8.22 10.69
CA ILE A 137 -18.02 8.90 9.69
C ILE A 137 -17.76 10.42 9.70
N GLU A 138 -17.68 11.03 10.88
CA GLU A 138 -17.35 12.46 11.03
C GLU A 138 -15.97 12.77 10.45
N TYR A 139 -14.97 11.93 10.74
CA TYR A 139 -13.65 12.08 10.14
C TYR A 139 -13.72 11.99 8.60
N ILE A 140 -14.38 10.97 8.04
CA ILE A 140 -14.52 10.82 6.59
C ILE A 140 -15.19 12.07 5.99
N ALA A 141 -16.26 12.56 6.62
CA ALA A 141 -16.98 13.77 6.19
C ALA A 141 -16.06 15.00 6.19
N SER A 142 -15.17 15.13 7.16
CA SER A 142 -14.21 16.25 7.25
C SER A 142 -13.25 16.32 6.06
N GLN A 143 -12.96 15.18 5.42
CA GLN A 143 -12.11 15.07 4.22
C GLN A 143 -12.83 15.48 2.93
N LYS A 144 -14.16 15.69 2.96
CA LYS A 144 -14.99 16.09 1.82
C LYS A 144 -14.77 15.25 0.56
N PRO A 145 -14.77 13.92 0.65
CA PRO A 145 -14.54 13.05 -0.50
C PRO A 145 -15.68 13.14 -1.51
N ASP A 146 -15.40 12.81 -2.77
CA ASP A 146 -16.41 12.68 -3.83
C ASP A 146 -16.79 11.22 -4.05
N ILE A 147 -15.83 10.30 -3.85
CA ILE A 147 -16.01 8.86 -3.91
C ILE A 147 -15.27 8.24 -2.73
N ILE A 148 -15.94 7.32 -2.04
CA ILE A 148 -15.43 6.61 -0.87
C ILE A 148 -15.47 5.11 -1.14
N CYS A 149 -14.34 4.45 -0.93
CA CYS A 149 -14.20 3.00 -0.99
C CYS A 149 -13.81 2.50 0.40
N LEU A 150 -14.69 1.76 1.03
CA LEU A 150 -14.47 1.24 2.37
C LEU A 150 -14.31 -0.28 2.34
N GLN A 151 -13.47 -0.79 3.24
CA GLN A 151 -13.32 -2.20 3.49
C GLN A 151 -13.74 -2.49 4.93
N GLU A 152 -14.33 -3.66 5.16
CA GLU A 152 -14.86 -4.09 6.47
C GLU A 152 -15.91 -3.13 7.07
N SER A 153 -16.70 -2.47 6.24
CA SER A 153 -17.58 -1.38 6.65
C SER A 153 -19.02 -1.65 6.17
N PRO A 154 -19.86 -2.39 6.92
CA PRO A 154 -21.23 -2.66 6.52
C PRO A 154 -22.09 -1.40 6.53
N LEU A 155 -22.90 -1.21 5.48
CA LEU A 155 -23.87 -0.13 5.34
C LEU A 155 -25.27 -0.62 5.76
N ASP A 156 -25.51 -0.75 7.06
CA ASP A 156 -26.83 -0.98 7.60
C ASP A 156 -27.66 0.32 7.65
N ASN A 157 -28.97 0.20 7.89
CA ASN A 157 -29.88 1.36 7.91
C ASN A 157 -29.43 2.43 8.90
N LYS A 158 -28.98 2.03 10.10
CA LYS A 158 -28.53 2.95 11.15
C LYS A 158 -27.27 3.69 10.70
N THR A 159 -26.32 2.99 10.10
CA THR A 159 -25.10 3.58 9.52
C THR A 159 -25.44 4.58 8.43
N MET A 160 -26.40 4.25 7.56
CA MET A 160 -26.84 5.16 6.49
C MET A 160 -27.58 6.39 7.00
N GLU A 161 -28.26 6.32 8.12
CA GLU A 161 -28.82 7.51 8.79
C GLU A 161 -27.73 8.46 9.24
N ILE A 162 -26.69 7.96 9.93
CA ILE A 162 -25.56 8.77 10.37
C ILE A 162 -24.81 9.37 9.17
N ILE A 163 -24.57 8.57 8.10
CA ILE A 163 -23.92 9.06 6.89
C ILE A 163 -24.71 10.21 6.25
N LYS A 164 -26.05 10.13 6.21
CA LYS A 164 -26.89 11.21 5.67
C LYS A 164 -26.81 12.48 6.48
N ASP A 165 -26.63 12.38 7.80
CA ASP A 165 -26.53 13.55 8.67
C ASP A 165 -25.18 14.27 8.46
N TYR A 166 -24.08 13.54 8.33
CA TYR A 166 -22.75 14.12 8.16
C TYR A 166 -22.36 14.39 6.70
N MET A 167 -22.89 13.61 5.75
CA MET A 167 -22.55 13.68 4.32
C MET A 167 -23.80 13.58 3.43
N PRO A 168 -24.73 14.55 3.51
CA PRO A 168 -25.99 14.51 2.74
C PRO A 168 -25.79 14.51 1.22
N GLU A 169 -24.60 14.87 0.75
CA GLU A 169 -24.22 14.83 -0.66
C GLU A 169 -23.90 13.41 -1.17
N MET A 170 -23.63 12.43 -0.29
CA MET A 170 -23.36 11.04 -0.65
C MET A 170 -24.67 10.29 -0.93
N LYS A 171 -25.26 10.58 -2.09
CA LYS A 171 -26.61 10.11 -2.47
C LYS A 171 -26.64 8.67 -2.97
N TYR A 172 -25.50 8.17 -3.48
CA TYR A 172 -25.41 6.87 -4.12
C TYR A 172 -24.47 5.96 -3.33
N HIS A 173 -24.92 4.76 -3.05
CA HIS A 173 -24.13 3.78 -2.30
C HIS A 173 -24.49 2.36 -2.70
N THR A 174 -23.55 1.46 -2.55
CA THR A 174 -23.75 0.03 -2.68
C THR A 174 -22.72 -0.74 -1.88
N SER A 175 -22.97 -2.02 -1.65
CA SER A 175 -22.04 -2.91 -0.98
C SER A 175 -21.91 -4.23 -1.74
N ILE A 176 -20.67 -4.68 -1.92
CA ILE A 176 -20.34 -5.92 -2.60
C ILE A 176 -19.68 -6.88 -1.61
N ARG A 177 -20.13 -8.13 -1.63
CA ARG A 177 -19.53 -9.25 -0.86
C ARG A 177 -19.11 -10.35 -1.80
N ASN A 178 -18.23 -11.24 -1.33
CA ASN A 178 -17.96 -12.46 -2.06
C ASN A 178 -19.22 -13.35 -2.05
N ALA A 179 -19.56 -13.95 -3.20
CA ALA A 179 -20.77 -14.74 -3.38
C ALA A 179 -20.80 -16.03 -2.55
N ASP A 180 -19.64 -16.57 -2.18
CA ASP A 180 -19.51 -17.86 -1.51
C ASP A 180 -19.68 -17.81 0.03
N ASP A 181 -19.77 -16.59 0.63
CA ASP A 181 -19.88 -16.45 2.09
C ASP A 181 -20.86 -15.33 2.49
N ASP A 182 -22.13 -15.68 2.61
CA ASP A 182 -23.20 -14.74 2.97
C ASP A 182 -23.11 -14.19 4.42
N LYS A 183 -22.28 -14.76 5.30
CA LYS A 183 -22.35 -14.46 6.74
C LYS A 183 -21.06 -13.89 7.37
N HIS A 184 -19.89 -14.19 6.82
CA HIS A 184 -18.59 -13.84 7.45
C HIS A 184 -17.58 -13.20 6.50
N GLY A 185 -17.93 -13.01 5.22
CA GLY A 185 -17.07 -12.41 4.22
C GLY A 185 -16.92 -10.90 4.41
N VAL A 186 -15.77 -10.37 3.97
CA VAL A 186 -15.50 -8.94 3.94
C VAL A 186 -16.52 -8.22 3.08
N ILE A 187 -17.01 -7.10 3.58
CA ILE A 187 -17.89 -6.19 2.87
C ILE A 187 -17.03 -5.08 2.28
N LEU A 188 -17.20 -4.86 0.99
CA LEU A 188 -16.72 -3.68 0.29
C LEU A 188 -17.86 -2.70 0.12
N SER A 189 -17.74 -1.53 0.69
CA SER A 189 -18.75 -0.49 0.57
C SER A 189 -18.26 0.67 -0.29
N PHE A 190 -19.17 1.21 -1.08
CA PHE A 190 -18.95 2.35 -1.95
C PHE A 190 -19.98 3.42 -1.62
N LEU A 191 -19.51 4.67 -1.51
CA LEU A 191 -20.37 5.84 -1.44
C LEU A 191 -19.89 6.85 -2.50
N SER A 192 -20.83 7.52 -3.14
CA SER A 192 -20.55 8.47 -4.23
C SER A 192 -21.50 9.64 -4.21
N LYS A 193 -20.98 10.83 -4.52
CA LYS A 193 -21.80 12.01 -4.87
C LYS A 193 -22.47 11.85 -6.24
N TYR A 194 -21.87 11.02 -7.09
CA TYR A 194 -22.27 10.83 -8.49
C TYR A 194 -23.08 9.54 -8.66
N PRO A 195 -23.98 9.48 -9.65
CA PRO A 195 -24.78 8.28 -9.92
C PRO A 195 -23.91 7.04 -10.15
N ILE A 196 -24.33 5.92 -9.57
CA ILE A 196 -23.77 4.59 -9.81
C ILE A 196 -24.64 3.90 -10.85
N ASP A 197 -24.12 3.71 -12.07
CA ASP A 197 -24.86 3.10 -13.18
C ASP A 197 -24.88 1.58 -13.11
N LYS A 198 -23.80 0.98 -12.60
CA LYS A 198 -23.60 -0.48 -12.58
C LYS A 198 -22.67 -0.84 -11.44
N GLU A 199 -22.89 -2.04 -10.88
CA GLU A 199 -21.98 -2.69 -9.95
C GLU A 199 -21.63 -4.10 -10.43
N GLN A 200 -20.47 -4.61 -10.03
CA GLN A 200 -20.02 -5.95 -10.39
C GLN A 200 -19.09 -6.53 -9.33
N ASN A 201 -19.37 -7.74 -8.87
CA ASN A 201 -18.43 -8.55 -8.11
C ASN A 201 -17.40 -9.16 -9.09
N LEU A 202 -16.10 -9.04 -8.77
CA LEU A 202 -15.05 -9.61 -9.59
C LEU A 202 -14.86 -11.11 -9.38
N ASN A 203 -15.51 -11.68 -8.37
CA ASN A 203 -15.43 -13.11 -8.04
C ASN A 203 -13.99 -13.60 -7.95
N ILE A 204 -13.17 -12.90 -7.16
CA ILE A 204 -11.78 -13.32 -6.90
C ILE A 204 -11.78 -14.67 -6.15
N PRO A 205 -10.76 -15.52 -6.34
CA PRO A 205 -10.68 -16.81 -5.67
C PRO A 205 -10.38 -16.62 -4.16
N SER A 206 -11.43 -16.43 -3.37
CA SER A 206 -11.39 -16.32 -1.91
C SER A 206 -12.73 -16.73 -1.31
N LYS A 207 -12.72 -17.20 -0.07
CA LYS A 207 -13.92 -17.46 0.72
C LYS A 207 -14.36 -16.25 1.55
N SER A 208 -13.42 -15.40 1.95
CA SER A 208 -13.66 -14.31 2.91
C SER A 208 -13.33 -12.93 2.36
N ASN A 209 -12.50 -12.83 1.33
CA ASN A 209 -12.06 -11.56 0.76
C ASN A 209 -12.79 -11.27 -0.55
N ALA A 210 -12.85 -10.01 -0.97
CA ALA A 210 -13.62 -9.59 -2.13
C ALA A 210 -12.88 -8.53 -2.95
N ALA A 211 -13.21 -8.45 -4.22
CA ALA A 211 -12.96 -7.31 -5.09
C ALA A 211 -14.25 -6.99 -5.85
N GLY A 212 -14.58 -5.72 -5.92
CA GLY A 212 -15.80 -5.25 -6.57
C GLY A 212 -15.58 -3.97 -7.34
N ALA A 213 -16.44 -3.73 -8.31
CA ALA A 213 -16.37 -2.56 -9.17
C ALA A 213 -17.71 -1.88 -9.28
N ILE A 214 -17.68 -0.55 -9.40
CA ILE A 214 -18.81 0.29 -9.77
C ILE A 214 -18.45 1.16 -10.96
N TRP A 215 -19.43 1.50 -11.78
CA TRP A 215 -19.33 2.53 -12.81
C TRP A 215 -20.10 3.74 -12.37
N VAL A 216 -19.40 4.88 -12.31
CA VAL A 216 -19.92 6.14 -11.81
C VAL A 216 -19.99 7.12 -12.96
N ASP A 217 -21.09 7.87 -13.06
CA ASP A 217 -21.23 8.95 -14.04
C ASP A 217 -20.76 10.28 -13.43
N VAL A 218 -19.54 10.66 -13.72
CA VAL A 218 -18.96 11.92 -13.27
C VAL A 218 -19.21 13.00 -14.32
N ASN A 219 -20.33 13.71 -14.21
CA ASN A 219 -20.71 14.81 -15.12
C ASN A 219 -20.72 14.39 -16.61
N GLY A 220 -21.26 13.21 -16.91
CA GLY A 220 -21.34 12.65 -18.27
C GLY A 220 -20.09 11.87 -18.71
N LYS A 221 -19.07 11.73 -17.87
CA LYS A 221 -17.92 10.85 -18.08
C LYS A 221 -18.02 9.61 -17.21
N LYS A 222 -17.96 8.43 -17.82
CA LYS A 222 -17.93 7.17 -17.08
C LYS A 222 -16.57 6.96 -16.43
N LEU A 223 -16.59 6.70 -15.14
CA LEU A 223 -15.44 6.34 -14.32
C LEU A 223 -15.67 4.96 -13.72
N LEU A 224 -14.74 4.03 -13.95
CA LEU A 224 -14.69 2.75 -13.29
C LEU A 224 -13.99 2.91 -11.93
N VAL A 225 -14.62 2.48 -10.86
CA VAL A 225 -14.01 2.45 -9.52
C VAL A 225 -13.99 1.02 -9.02
N VAL A 226 -12.79 0.50 -8.76
CA VAL A 226 -12.57 -0.84 -8.23
C VAL A 226 -12.13 -0.72 -6.78
N ASN A 227 -12.78 -1.47 -5.90
CA ASN A 227 -12.42 -1.58 -4.49
C ASN A 227 -12.00 -3.03 -4.19
N CYS A 228 -10.85 -3.19 -3.55
CA CYS A 228 -10.25 -4.48 -3.24
C CYS A 228 -10.03 -4.64 -1.73
N HIS A 229 -10.30 -5.84 -1.23
CA HIS A 229 -9.74 -6.33 0.01
C HIS A 229 -9.25 -7.75 -0.26
N LEU A 230 -7.93 -7.89 -0.42
CA LEU A 230 -7.31 -9.16 -0.81
C LEU A 230 -6.94 -10.00 0.42
N GLU A 231 -6.54 -11.24 0.18
CA GLU A 231 -6.21 -12.21 1.24
C GLU A 231 -5.25 -11.64 2.27
N THR A 232 -5.65 -11.67 3.53
CA THR A 232 -4.86 -11.19 4.66
C THR A 232 -3.65 -12.08 4.91
N GLN A 233 -2.71 -11.62 5.74
CA GLN A 233 -1.54 -12.42 6.13
C GLN A 233 -1.90 -13.59 7.07
N SER A 234 -3.19 -13.75 7.41
CA SER A 234 -3.73 -14.82 8.26
C SER A 234 -3.00 -14.98 9.61
N LEU A 235 -2.51 -13.87 10.16
CA LEU A 235 -1.90 -13.83 11.49
C LEU A 235 -2.98 -13.48 12.51
N SER A 236 -3.19 -14.35 13.51
CA SER A 236 -4.02 -14.03 14.66
C SER A 236 -3.41 -12.91 15.50
N ILE A 237 -4.19 -12.29 16.39
CA ILE A 237 -3.70 -11.22 17.29
C ILE A 237 -2.51 -11.72 18.11
N SER A 238 -2.59 -12.93 18.69
CA SER A 238 -1.50 -13.53 19.45
C SER A 238 -0.24 -13.80 18.63
N GLU A 239 -0.39 -14.10 17.34
CA GLU A 239 0.74 -14.27 16.40
C GLU A 239 1.35 -12.93 16.00
N LYS A 240 0.54 -11.88 15.80
CA LYS A 240 1.04 -10.50 15.58
C LYS A 240 1.85 -10.03 16.79
N GLU A 241 1.38 -10.28 18.02
CA GLU A 241 2.12 -10.00 19.25
C GLU A 241 3.39 -10.85 19.36
N GLY A 242 3.33 -12.13 19.00
CA GLY A 242 4.47 -13.02 18.96
C GLY A 242 5.55 -12.55 17.99
N PHE A 243 5.13 -12.06 16.81
CA PHE A 243 6.04 -11.42 15.84
C PHE A 243 6.69 -10.17 16.42
N SER A 244 5.90 -9.30 17.07
CA SER A 244 6.42 -8.10 17.74
C SER A 244 7.46 -8.44 18.80
N ARG A 245 7.19 -9.44 19.65
CA ARG A 245 8.16 -9.93 20.66
C ARG A 245 9.43 -10.46 20.02
N LEU A 246 9.31 -11.20 18.90
CA LEU A 246 10.47 -11.70 18.16
C LEU A 246 11.34 -10.56 17.62
N VAL A 247 10.72 -9.54 17.00
CA VAL A 247 11.44 -8.38 16.44
C VAL A 247 12.13 -7.59 17.53
N HIS A 248 11.45 -7.27 18.63
CA HIS A 248 12.03 -6.54 19.76
C HIS A 248 13.11 -7.35 20.47
N GLY A 249 12.91 -8.65 20.66
CA GLY A 249 13.90 -9.52 21.29
C GLY A 249 15.17 -9.67 20.44
N VAL A 250 15.05 -9.73 19.10
CA VAL A 250 16.20 -9.69 18.19
C VAL A 250 16.94 -8.37 18.29
N ALA A 251 16.21 -7.23 18.32
CA ALA A 251 16.80 -5.91 18.44
C ALA A 251 17.55 -5.71 19.76
N ASN A 252 17.05 -6.31 20.86
CA ASN A 252 17.66 -6.23 22.18
C ASN A 252 18.71 -7.32 22.46
N GLY A 253 18.84 -8.31 21.58
CA GLY A 253 19.76 -9.44 21.78
C GLY A 253 19.29 -10.50 22.78
N ASP A 254 17.99 -10.50 23.14
CA ASP A 254 17.42 -11.33 24.22
C ASP A 254 16.78 -12.65 23.71
N VAL A 255 16.84 -12.92 22.41
CA VAL A 255 16.21 -14.12 21.81
C VAL A 255 17.22 -15.25 21.66
N GLU A 256 16.90 -16.41 22.19
CA GLU A 256 17.64 -17.64 21.91
C GLU A 256 17.61 -17.99 20.41
N LYS A 257 18.75 -18.45 19.86
CA LYS A 257 18.91 -18.73 18.42
C LYS A 257 17.87 -19.72 17.87
N ASP A 258 17.49 -20.72 18.66
CA ASP A 258 16.53 -21.75 18.23
C ASP A 258 15.09 -21.20 18.20
N SER A 259 14.71 -20.36 19.15
CA SER A 259 13.44 -19.64 19.17
C SER A 259 13.34 -18.63 18.01
N MET A 260 14.42 -17.93 17.68
CA MET A 260 14.49 -17.04 16.53
C MET A 260 14.32 -17.81 15.21
N LYS A 261 15.02 -18.94 15.06
CA LYS A 261 14.97 -19.75 13.83
C LYS A 261 13.59 -20.38 13.61
N SER A 262 12.97 -20.92 14.65
CA SER A 262 11.64 -21.53 14.57
C SER A 262 10.56 -20.49 14.32
N GLY A 263 10.60 -19.33 15.01
CA GLY A 263 9.69 -18.22 14.81
C GLY A 263 9.79 -17.63 13.40
N SER A 264 11.00 -17.33 12.93
CA SER A 264 11.19 -16.80 11.57
C SER A 264 10.67 -17.75 10.49
N LYS A 265 10.92 -19.05 10.62
CA LYS A 265 10.41 -20.08 9.68
C LYS A 265 8.88 -20.13 9.68
N PHE A 266 8.26 -20.02 10.84
CA PHE A 266 6.81 -20.01 10.99
C PHE A 266 6.17 -18.80 10.27
N TYR A 267 6.67 -17.58 10.52
CA TYR A 267 6.14 -16.37 9.90
C TYR A 267 6.39 -16.36 8.39
N LEU A 268 7.58 -16.72 7.93
CA LEU A 268 7.88 -16.84 6.50
C LEU A 268 6.94 -17.82 5.79
N LYS A 269 6.62 -18.96 6.42
CA LYS A 269 5.67 -19.93 5.86
C LYS A 269 4.26 -19.33 5.74
N LYS A 270 3.78 -18.60 6.76
CA LYS A 270 2.47 -17.95 6.72
C LYS A 270 2.40 -16.85 5.67
N LEU A 271 3.38 -15.95 5.64
CA LEU A 271 3.48 -14.89 4.64
C LEU A 271 3.51 -15.46 3.21
N SER A 272 4.29 -16.52 3.00
CA SER A 272 4.37 -17.20 1.70
C SER A 272 3.02 -17.81 1.31
N ALA A 273 2.32 -18.47 2.23
CA ALA A 273 1.01 -19.06 1.95
C ALA A 273 -0.03 -18.00 1.59
N SER A 274 -0.02 -16.85 2.28
CA SER A 274 -0.92 -15.73 1.98
C SER A 274 -0.57 -15.07 0.64
N ALA A 275 0.72 -14.89 0.33
CA ALA A 275 1.14 -14.36 -0.97
C ALA A 275 0.71 -15.27 -2.14
N GLN A 276 0.79 -16.60 -1.98
CA GLN A 276 0.33 -17.57 -2.98
C GLN A 276 -1.19 -17.49 -3.22
N LYS A 277 -1.98 -17.18 -2.19
CA LYS A 277 -3.43 -16.97 -2.34
C LYS A 277 -3.75 -15.62 -2.98
N ARG A 278 -2.99 -14.56 -2.66
CA ARG A 278 -3.18 -13.23 -3.25
C ARG A 278 -2.81 -13.17 -4.72
N ALA A 279 -1.82 -13.94 -5.17
CA ALA A 279 -1.36 -13.89 -6.56
C ALA A 279 -2.52 -14.08 -7.57
N PRO A 280 -3.33 -15.16 -7.53
CA PRO A 280 -4.44 -15.33 -8.47
C PRO A 280 -5.56 -14.30 -8.25
N GLN A 281 -5.71 -13.73 -7.04
CA GLN A 281 -6.64 -12.64 -6.79
C GLN A 281 -6.20 -11.37 -7.52
N ALA A 282 -4.92 -11.01 -7.40
CA ALA A 282 -4.31 -9.86 -8.09
C ALA A 282 -4.38 -10.02 -9.62
N GLU A 283 -4.08 -11.21 -10.13
CA GLU A 283 -4.19 -11.53 -11.56
C GLU A 283 -5.61 -11.33 -12.07
N LYS A 284 -6.63 -11.77 -11.29
CA LYS A 284 -8.04 -11.59 -11.64
C LYS A 284 -8.46 -10.12 -11.66
N VAL A 285 -7.99 -9.32 -10.70
CA VAL A 285 -8.23 -7.87 -10.68
C VAL A 285 -7.56 -7.20 -11.88
N SER A 286 -6.30 -7.53 -12.18
CA SER A 286 -5.55 -6.99 -13.32
C SER A 286 -6.22 -7.34 -14.66
N GLU A 287 -6.67 -8.59 -14.84
CA GLU A 287 -7.43 -9.03 -16.02
C GLU A 287 -8.69 -8.17 -16.21
N PHE A 288 -9.47 -7.99 -15.14
CA PHE A 288 -10.68 -7.17 -15.18
C PHE A 288 -10.39 -5.71 -15.57
N ILE A 289 -9.31 -5.12 -15.05
CA ILE A 289 -8.90 -3.75 -15.40
C ILE A 289 -8.52 -3.67 -16.89
N LYS A 290 -7.77 -4.65 -17.39
CA LYS A 290 -7.36 -4.73 -18.81
C LYS A 290 -8.56 -4.87 -19.76
N ASP A 291 -9.54 -5.66 -19.38
CA ASP A 291 -10.80 -5.83 -20.15
C ASP A 291 -11.62 -4.53 -20.19
N ASN A 292 -11.44 -3.63 -19.24
CA ASN A 292 -12.10 -2.32 -19.16
C ASN A 292 -11.17 -1.15 -19.52
N SER A 293 -10.05 -1.39 -20.17
CA SER A 293 -8.98 -0.40 -20.42
C SER A 293 -9.39 0.83 -21.24
N SER A 294 -10.55 0.80 -21.92
CA SER A 294 -11.13 1.96 -22.62
C SER A 294 -11.84 2.96 -21.69
N THR A 295 -11.98 2.64 -20.40
CA THR A 295 -12.66 3.46 -19.40
C THR A 295 -11.64 3.99 -18.42
N SER A 296 -11.71 5.30 -18.12
CA SER A 296 -10.92 5.89 -17.02
C SER A 296 -11.22 5.12 -15.72
N ALA A 297 -10.19 4.70 -14.99
CA ALA A 297 -10.39 3.88 -13.82
C ALA A 297 -9.59 4.35 -12.60
N ILE A 298 -10.18 4.18 -11.42
CA ILE A 298 -9.53 4.28 -10.12
C ILE A 298 -9.65 2.92 -9.44
N ILE A 299 -8.53 2.40 -8.95
CA ILE A 299 -8.44 1.13 -8.24
C ILE A 299 -7.91 1.42 -6.86
N CYS A 300 -8.65 1.06 -5.84
CA CYS A 300 -8.25 1.30 -4.46
C CYS A 300 -8.58 0.13 -3.55
N GLY A 301 -8.10 0.22 -2.32
CA GLY A 301 -8.41 -0.72 -1.26
C GLY A 301 -7.19 -1.28 -0.56
N ASP A 302 -7.47 -2.22 0.31
CA ASP A 302 -6.49 -2.99 1.07
C ASP A 302 -6.00 -4.19 0.23
N PHE A 303 -4.80 -4.07 -0.32
CA PHE A 303 -4.18 -5.17 -1.08
C PHE A 303 -3.52 -6.20 -0.18
N ASN A 304 -3.43 -5.94 1.12
CA ASN A 304 -2.79 -6.79 2.12
C ASN A 304 -1.34 -7.18 1.78
N ASP A 305 -0.66 -6.39 0.94
CA ASP A 305 0.71 -6.62 0.52
C ASP A 305 1.48 -5.31 0.33
N ILE A 306 2.80 -5.37 0.48
CA ILE A 306 3.69 -4.21 0.41
C ILE A 306 3.89 -3.68 -1.03
N PRO A 307 4.39 -2.44 -1.24
CA PRO A 307 4.63 -1.88 -2.57
C PRO A 307 5.56 -2.74 -3.44
N LEU A 308 6.55 -3.39 -2.82
CA LEU A 308 7.52 -4.25 -3.51
C LEU A 308 7.07 -5.73 -3.49
N SER A 309 5.78 -5.96 -3.76
CA SER A 309 5.18 -7.29 -3.84
C SER A 309 4.67 -7.60 -5.24
N TYR A 310 4.54 -8.89 -5.55
CA TYR A 310 3.90 -9.36 -6.77
C TYR A 310 2.47 -8.85 -6.92
N THR A 311 1.71 -8.84 -5.82
CA THR A 311 0.34 -8.36 -5.76
C THR A 311 0.20 -6.93 -6.28
N HIS A 312 0.99 -6.00 -5.70
CA HIS A 312 0.99 -4.61 -6.13
C HIS A 312 1.45 -4.47 -7.59
N HIS A 313 2.54 -5.16 -7.97
CA HIS A 313 3.10 -5.12 -9.32
C HIS A 313 2.08 -5.52 -10.40
N ILE A 314 1.35 -6.61 -10.18
CA ILE A 314 0.38 -7.12 -11.15
C ILE A 314 -0.83 -6.20 -11.28
N ILE A 315 -1.34 -5.66 -10.18
CA ILE A 315 -2.50 -4.75 -10.22
C ILE A 315 -2.11 -3.39 -10.80
N SER A 316 -0.91 -2.89 -10.49
CA SER A 316 -0.44 -1.56 -10.93
C SER A 316 0.08 -1.53 -12.37
N ASP A 317 0.12 -2.67 -13.08
CA ASP A 317 0.62 -2.74 -14.45
C ASP A 317 -0.19 -1.83 -15.40
N GLY A 318 0.47 -0.81 -15.95
CA GLY A 318 -0.15 0.21 -16.80
C GLY A 318 -0.91 1.30 -16.07
N LEU A 319 -0.88 1.34 -14.73
CA LEU A 319 -1.51 2.35 -13.90
C LEU A 319 -0.47 3.26 -13.22
N LYS A 320 -0.93 4.42 -12.74
CA LYS A 320 -0.18 5.30 -11.84
C LYS A 320 -0.54 4.96 -10.40
N ASP A 321 0.45 4.73 -9.54
CA ASP A 321 0.24 4.73 -8.08
C ASP A 321 0.21 6.18 -7.60
N CYS A 322 -0.94 6.62 -7.09
CA CYS A 322 -1.14 8.00 -6.64
C CYS A 322 -0.17 8.39 -5.53
N TYR A 323 0.17 7.44 -4.64
CA TYR A 323 1.13 7.71 -3.57
C TYR A 323 2.56 7.77 -4.09
N GLN A 324 2.95 6.93 -5.05
CA GLN A 324 4.26 7.03 -5.70
C GLN A 324 4.41 8.36 -6.44
N GLU A 325 3.35 8.81 -7.12
CA GLU A 325 3.36 10.05 -7.90
C GLU A 325 3.36 11.31 -7.03
N ARG A 326 2.61 11.32 -5.92
CA ARG A 326 2.29 12.53 -5.16
C ARG A 326 2.38 12.41 -3.64
N GLY A 327 2.66 11.24 -3.12
CA GLY A 327 2.91 11.03 -1.69
C GLY A 327 4.33 11.40 -1.29
N ARG A 328 4.61 11.32 0.01
CA ARG A 328 5.93 11.59 0.57
C ARG A 328 6.23 10.64 1.73
N GLY A 329 7.43 10.06 1.72
CA GLY A 329 7.87 9.15 2.76
C GLY A 329 7.33 7.74 2.59
N PHE A 330 7.30 6.95 3.65
CA PHE A 330 6.90 5.55 3.61
C PHE A 330 5.40 5.34 3.40
N GLY A 331 4.56 6.25 3.91
CA GLY A 331 3.10 6.16 3.80
C GLY A 331 2.52 4.90 4.43
N PHE A 332 2.97 4.55 5.63
CA PHE A 332 2.45 3.38 6.32
C PHE A 332 0.96 3.51 6.56
N SER A 333 0.18 2.70 5.91
CA SER A 333 -1.28 2.67 6.05
C SER A 333 -1.79 1.65 7.04
N TYR A 334 -0.95 0.69 7.44
CA TYR A 334 -1.22 -0.27 8.51
C TYR A 334 -0.19 -0.13 9.62
N CYS A 335 -0.68 -0.04 10.87
CA CYS A 335 0.17 0.13 12.04
C CYS A 335 -0.39 -0.67 13.23
N HIS A 336 0.12 -1.87 13.41
CA HIS A 336 -0.20 -2.69 14.57
C HIS A 336 1.08 -3.20 15.23
N ASN A 337 1.32 -2.81 16.48
CA ASN A 337 2.54 -3.16 17.23
C ASN A 337 3.83 -2.80 16.46
N ALA A 338 4.68 -3.80 16.17
CA ALA A 338 5.94 -3.61 15.44
C ALA A 338 5.77 -3.59 13.90
N MET A 339 4.57 -3.87 13.39
CA MET A 339 4.30 -3.91 11.95
C MET A 339 3.85 -2.54 11.46
N ARG A 340 4.69 -1.92 10.61
CA ARG A 340 4.37 -0.66 9.93
C ARG A 340 4.62 -0.86 8.45
N VAL A 341 3.55 -0.92 7.66
CA VAL A 341 3.61 -1.20 6.23
C VAL A 341 2.55 -0.39 5.47
N ARG A 342 2.81 -0.07 4.20
CA ARG A 342 1.78 0.43 3.30
C ARG A 342 1.19 -0.77 2.58
N ILE A 343 -0.12 -0.99 2.73
CA ILE A 343 -0.88 -2.08 2.12
C ILE A 343 -2.18 -1.59 1.51
N ASP A 344 -2.55 -0.33 1.77
CA ASP A 344 -3.68 0.36 1.16
C ASP A 344 -3.19 1.27 0.04
N TYR A 345 -3.90 1.28 -1.09
CA TYR A 345 -3.48 1.96 -2.30
C TYR A 345 -4.64 2.70 -2.98
N ILE A 346 -4.28 3.73 -3.75
CA ILE A 346 -5.11 4.33 -4.78
C ILE A 346 -4.27 4.38 -6.05
N LEU A 347 -4.71 3.64 -7.07
CA LEU A 347 -4.10 3.60 -8.39
C LEU A 347 -5.08 4.24 -9.39
N CYS A 348 -4.57 4.78 -10.48
CA CYS A 348 -5.43 5.33 -11.53
C CYS A 348 -4.87 5.10 -12.93
N THR A 349 -5.75 5.12 -13.94
CA THR A 349 -5.35 5.07 -15.35
C THR A 349 -4.56 6.32 -15.75
N PRO A 350 -3.72 6.25 -16.80
CA PRO A 350 -2.83 7.35 -17.21
C PRO A 350 -3.52 8.66 -17.56
N ASP A 351 -4.78 8.64 -17.95
CA ASP A 351 -5.63 9.81 -18.26
C ASP A 351 -6.17 10.53 -17.03
N ILE A 352 -5.99 9.97 -15.84
CA ILE A 352 -6.27 10.63 -14.57
C ILE A 352 -4.95 11.17 -14.01
N ASN A 353 -4.94 12.41 -13.56
CA ASN A 353 -3.75 13.06 -13.01
C ASN A 353 -3.86 13.23 -11.49
N PRO A 354 -3.15 12.43 -10.68
CA PRO A 354 -3.05 12.67 -9.24
C PRO A 354 -2.34 14.00 -8.97
N ILE A 355 -2.88 14.81 -8.06
CA ILE A 355 -2.28 16.11 -7.69
C ILE A 355 -1.73 16.05 -6.28
N LYS A 356 -2.38 15.31 -5.40
CA LYS A 356 -1.98 15.08 -4.01
C LYS A 356 -2.40 13.68 -3.60
N CYS A 357 -1.55 12.99 -2.85
CA CYS A 357 -1.92 11.73 -2.22
C CYS A 357 -1.20 11.62 -0.87
N TRP A 358 -1.94 11.21 0.15
CA TRP A 358 -1.38 11.03 1.49
C TRP A 358 -2.09 9.91 2.24
N VAL A 359 -1.40 9.36 3.21
CA VAL A 359 -1.96 8.52 4.26
C VAL A 359 -2.08 9.39 5.49
N ASP A 360 -3.27 9.44 6.09
CA ASP A 360 -3.51 10.24 7.29
C ASP A 360 -3.28 9.41 8.54
N ASP A 361 -2.05 9.43 9.05
CA ASP A 361 -1.60 8.64 10.19
C ASP A 361 -1.85 9.32 11.55
N GLU A 362 -2.47 10.50 11.56
CA GLU A 362 -2.91 11.17 12.78
C GLU A 362 -4.20 10.53 13.34
N ILE A 363 -5.02 9.90 12.47
CA ILE A 363 -6.27 9.24 12.83
C ILE A 363 -6.01 7.80 13.31
N LYS A 364 -6.52 7.46 14.50
CA LYS A 364 -6.33 6.16 15.16
C LYS A 364 -7.67 5.48 15.47
N LEU A 365 -8.57 5.49 14.51
CA LEU A 365 -9.91 4.90 14.64
C LEU A 365 -9.99 3.45 14.09
N SER A 366 -8.91 2.96 13.49
CA SER A 366 -8.74 1.60 12.97
C SER A 366 -7.28 1.18 13.13
N ASP A 367 -6.94 -0.08 12.88
CA ASP A 367 -5.56 -0.55 12.70
C ASP A 367 -4.98 -0.17 11.33
N HIS A 368 -5.84 0.34 10.42
CA HIS A 368 -5.43 1.00 9.20
C HIS A 368 -5.56 2.52 9.31
N TYR A 369 -4.83 3.22 8.45
CA TYR A 369 -4.97 4.65 8.21
C TYR A 369 -5.56 4.89 6.82
N PRO A 370 -6.49 5.86 6.67
CA PRO A 370 -7.08 6.16 5.38
C PRO A 370 -6.04 6.70 4.41
N ILE A 371 -6.14 6.27 3.16
CA ILE A 371 -5.41 6.86 2.03
C ILE A 371 -6.35 7.75 1.23
N ILE A 372 -5.90 8.96 0.92
CA ILE A 372 -6.71 9.98 0.25
C ILE A 372 -5.92 10.52 -0.96
N SER A 373 -6.61 10.69 -2.08
CA SER A 373 -6.02 11.30 -3.27
C SER A 373 -6.92 12.37 -3.87
N HIS A 374 -6.34 13.51 -4.22
CA HIS A 374 -6.94 14.48 -5.11
C HIS A 374 -6.46 14.21 -6.52
N CYS A 375 -7.42 14.05 -7.43
CA CYS A 375 -7.17 13.74 -8.83
C CYS A 375 -7.87 14.75 -9.76
N LEU A 376 -7.28 14.97 -10.93
CA LEU A 376 -7.93 15.65 -12.05
C LEU A 376 -8.34 14.62 -13.09
N LEU A 377 -9.62 14.60 -13.43
CA LEU A 377 -10.18 13.80 -14.50
C LEU A 377 -10.33 14.68 -15.74
N GLU A 378 -9.68 14.31 -16.85
CA GLU A 378 -9.80 15.06 -18.10
C GLU A 378 -11.25 15.07 -18.58
N ASN A 379 -11.80 16.26 -18.85
CA ASN A 379 -13.11 16.38 -19.45
C ASN A 379 -13.05 15.90 -20.91
N LYS A 380 -14.09 15.17 -21.38
CA LYS A 380 -14.23 14.96 -22.82
C LYS A 380 -14.33 16.32 -23.49
N GLU A 381 -13.43 16.64 -24.43
CA GLU A 381 -13.65 17.76 -25.33
C GLU A 381 -15.03 17.60 -25.97
N LYS A 382 -15.89 18.62 -25.78
CA LYS A 382 -17.13 18.70 -26.53
C LYS A 382 -16.73 18.87 -28.01
N LYS A 383 -16.73 17.78 -28.77
CA LYS A 383 -16.64 17.86 -30.23
C LYS A 383 -17.95 18.43 -30.78
#